data_8d916df8c3351620b83a097455d689e2
#
_entry.id   8d916df8c3351620b83a097455d689e2
#
_cell.length_a   1.000
_cell.length_b   1.000
_cell.length_c   1.000
_cell.angle_alpha   90.00
_cell.angle_beta   90.00
_cell.angle_gamma   90.00
#
_symmetry.space_group_name_H-M   'P 1'
#
loop_
_entity.id
_entity.type
_entity.pdbx_description
1 polymer ?
#
loop_
_entity_poly.entity_id
_entity_poly.type
_entity_poly.pdbx_seq_one_letter_code
_entity_poly.pdbx_strand_id
1 'polypeptide(L)'
;GASLADLQTLDRWALQSGAPIAQVNALRRRLARLKGGGLARIAHGRRTLALMISDVPGDDPRIIGSGLLHAFPDQHAGEPGSATLPPELRDLLYRLDSSPQAIAGVPAVPVRIVASVGSACRAAAAAARAQGLQARLVRARIDGDAAELGVRFAAALARQSAGIVQVRGGESTVSLPAQPGRGGRNQHLALAAALELERRGLHDAHLLAAGTDGIDGAASDAGALVDVETCQRGRDAGCDPIASLARADYGTFLEAAGDLLHTGPTLTNVGDLVLGL
;
A
#
# COMPACT_ATOMS: atom_id res chain seq x y z
N GLY A 1 10.12 -14.35 26.45
CA GLY A 1 9.64 -13.65 25.27
C GLY A 1 8.51 -14.43 24.61
N ALA A 2 7.80 -13.83 23.69
CA ALA A 2 6.76 -14.49 22.90
C ALA A 2 7.36 -15.59 22.01
N SER A 3 6.62 -16.68 21.84
CA SER A 3 6.92 -17.75 20.90
C SER A 3 6.41 -17.41 19.49
N LEU A 4 6.80 -18.20 18.49
CA LEU A 4 6.24 -18.08 17.14
C LEU A 4 4.72 -18.32 17.13
N ALA A 5 4.24 -19.27 17.92
CA ALA A 5 2.82 -19.57 18.05
C ALA A 5 2.03 -18.35 18.60
N ASP A 6 2.60 -17.60 19.53
CA ASP A 6 1.98 -16.39 20.08
C ASP A 6 1.87 -15.30 18.99
N LEU A 7 2.91 -15.12 18.16
CA LEU A 7 2.89 -14.17 17.05
C LEU A 7 1.87 -14.57 15.98
N GLN A 8 1.77 -15.86 15.64
CA GLN A 8 0.74 -16.38 14.73
C GLN A 8 -0.67 -16.17 15.28
N THR A 9 -0.86 -16.31 16.60
CA THR A 9 -2.15 -16.05 17.25
C THR A 9 -2.50 -14.56 17.19
N LEU A 10 -1.51 -13.68 17.38
CA LEU A 10 -1.70 -12.23 17.19
C LEU A 10 -2.10 -11.88 15.75
N ASP A 11 -1.39 -12.43 14.76
CA ASP A 11 -1.67 -12.13 13.36
C ASP A 11 -3.07 -12.64 12.94
N ARG A 12 -3.45 -13.83 13.41
CA ARG A 12 -4.80 -14.37 13.16
C ARG A 12 -5.88 -13.50 13.81
N TRP A 13 -5.68 -13.09 15.05
CA TRP A 13 -6.60 -12.16 15.72
C TRP A 13 -6.68 -10.82 14.98
N ALA A 14 -5.55 -10.26 14.55
CA ALA A 14 -5.51 -8.99 13.83
C ALA A 14 -6.33 -9.02 12.52
N LEU A 15 -6.23 -10.12 11.77
CA LEU A 15 -7.00 -10.31 10.54
C LEU A 15 -8.50 -10.46 10.78
N GLN A 16 -8.91 -11.06 11.91
CA GLN A 16 -10.31 -11.34 12.21
C GLN A 16 -11.02 -10.19 12.95
N SER A 17 -10.29 -9.43 13.76
CA SER A 17 -10.85 -8.40 14.63
C SER A 17 -11.14 -7.07 13.95
N GLY A 18 -10.57 -6.82 12.77
CA GLY A 18 -10.60 -5.50 12.14
C GLY A 18 -9.88 -4.41 12.95
N ALA A 19 -8.99 -4.80 13.86
CA ALA A 19 -8.26 -3.87 14.72
C ALA A 19 -7.41 -2.90 13.87
N PRO A 20 -7.37 -1.61 14.22
CA PRO A 20 -6.52 -0.63 13.52
C PRO A 20 -5.06 -1.07 13.51
N ILE A 21 -4.37 -0.90 12.38
CA ILE A 21 -2.97 -1.32 12.22
C ILE A 21 -2.04 -0.73 13.28
N ALA A 22 -2.33 0.46 13.78
CA ALA A 22 -1.58 1.09 14.87
C ALA A 22 -1.63 0.25 16.16
N GLN A 23 -2.79 -0.32 16.50
CA GLN A 23 -2.96 -1.22 17.66
C GLN A 23 -2.22 -2.54 17.44
N VAL A 24 -2.37 -3.14 16.26
CA VAL A 24 -1.65 -4.38 15.90
C VAL A 24 -0.15 -4.18 16.02
N ASN A 25 0.38 -3.07 15.50
CA ASN A 25 1.80 -2.74 15.58
C ASN A 25 2.26 -2.46 17.02
N ALA A 26 1.41 -1.87 17.86
CA ALA A 26 1.70 -1.70 19.29
C ALA A 26 1.89 -3.06 19.99
N LEU A 27 0.99 -4.01 19.72
CA LEU A 27 1.09 -5.39 20.24
C LEU A 27 2.32 -6.12 19.68
N ARG A 28 2.58 -6.01 18.38
CA ARG A 28 3.78 -6.59 17.76
C ARG A 28 5.07 -6.07 18.39
N ARG A 29 5.14 -4.78 18.75
CA ARG A 29 6.31 -4.21 19.44
C ARG A 29 6.49 -4.79 20.85
N ARG A 30 5.41 -5.03 21.58
CA ARG A 30 5.48 -5.62 22.94
C ARG A 30 5.88 -7.11 22.91
N LEU A 31 5.42 -7.85 21.91
CA LEU A 31 5.65 -9.29 21.79
C LEU A 31 7.00 -9.62 21.14
N ALA A 32 7.43 -8.86 20.14
CA ALA A 32 8.61 -9.18 19.34
C ALA A 32 9.88 -8.56 19.94
N ARG A 33 10.90 -9.40 20.19
CA ARG A 33 12.19 -8.97 20.79
C ARG A 33 12.97 -7.93 19.98
N LEU A 34 12.80 -7.92 18.66
CA LEU A 34 13.56 -7.02 17.76
C LEU A 34 12.83 -5.71 17.47
N LYS A 35 11.51 -5.66 17.60
CA LYS A 35 10.70 -4.49 17.31
C LYS A 35 10.75 -3.45 18.43
N GLY A 36 10.28 -2.24 18.19
CA GLY A 36 10.27 -1.18 19.21
C GLY A 36 11.66 -0.83 19.75
N GLY A 37 12.68 -0.78 18.88
CA GLY A 37 14.07 -0.50 19.29
C GLY A 37 14.86 -1.73 19.79
N GLY A 38 14.26 -2.93 19.75
CA GLY A 38 14.93 -4.14 20.22
C GLY A 38 16.22 -4.47 19.47
N LEU A 39 16.22 -4.27 18.14
CA LEU A 39 17.42 -4.46 17.34
C LEU A 39 18.49 -3.40 17.64
N ALA A 40 18.09 -2.15 17.92
CA ALA A 40 19.05 -1.11 18.32
C ALA A 40 19.77 -1.45 19.62
N ARG A 41 19.08 -2.09 20.58
CA ARG A 41 19.72 -2.57 21.83
C ARG A 41 20.80 -3.61 21.54
N ILE A 42 20.54 -4.55 20.63
CA ILE A 42 21.50 -5.60 20.26
C ILE A 42 22.69 -4.99 19.53
N ALA A 43 22.45 -3.95 18.71
CA ALA A 43 23.48 -3.24 17.96
C ALA A 43 24.22 -2.19 18.82
N HIS A 44 23.80 -1.95 20.08
CA HIS A 44 24.41 -0.93 20.94
C HIS A 44 25.94 -1.11 21.07
N GLY A 45 26.66 -0.01 21.04
CA GLY A 45 28.13 -0.01 21.10
C GLY A 45 28.82 -0.35 19.75
N ARG A 46 28.04 -0.61 18.68
CA ARG A 46 28.57 -0.87 17.33
C ARG A 46 28.28 0.30 16.41
N ARG A 47 29.15 0.54 15.44
CA ARG A 47 28.88 1.49 14.35
C ARG A 47 27.79 0.89 13.46
N THR A 48 26.61 1.51 13.46
CA THR A 48 25.43 1.02 12.74
C THR A 48 24.86 2.12 11.87
N LEU A 49 24.48 1.80 10.64
CA LEU A 49 23.70 2.62 9.72
C LEU A 49 22.51 1.79 9.22
N ALA A 50 21.32 2.30 9.33
CA ALA A 50 20.12 1.68 8.79
C ALA A 50 19.82 2.17 7.36
N LEU A 51 19.74 1.25 6.41
CA LEU A 51 19.19 1.50 5.07
C LEU A 51 17.78 0.94 5.04
N MET A 52 16.78 1.78 4.75
CA MET A 52 15.37 1.38 4.79
C MET A 52 14.69 1.64 3.45
N ILE A 53 13.85 0.70 3.04
CA ILE A 53 12.82 0.86 2.01
C ILE A 53 11.51 1.12 2.74
N SER A 54 10.75 2.12 2.32
CA SER A 54 9.53 2.55 3.00
C SER A 54 8.31 2.49 2.09
N ASP A 55 7.30 1.76 2.52
CA ASP A 55 5.91 1.80 2.05
C ASP A 55 5.01 2.65 2.98
N VAL A 56 5.56 3.11 4.11
CA VAL A 56 4.84 3.81 5.17
C VAL A 56 4.60 5.28 4.81
N PRO A 57 3.38 5.82 5.05
CA PRO A 57 3.12 7.25 4.94
C PRO A 57 4.06 8.10 5.80
N GLY A 58 4.76 9.04 5.15
CA GLY A 58 5.67 9.96 5.84
C GLY A 58 7.06 9.40 6.13
N ASP A 59 7.38 8.18 5.72
CA ASP A 59 8.69 7.53 5.82
C ASP A 59 9.26 7.53 7.25
N ASP A 60 8.39 7.42 8.28
CA ASP A 60 8.81 7.45 9.68
C ASP A 60 9.55 6.16 10.08
N PRO A 61 10.86 6.23 10.40
CA PRO A 61 11.65 5.05 10.76
C PRO A 61 11.13 4.30 11.99
N ARG A 62 10.31 4.98 12.82
CA ARG A 62 9.70 4.36 14.01
C ARG A 62 8.55 3.43 13.65
N ILE A 63 7.93 3.62 12.47
CA ILE A 63 6.82 2.83 11.95
C ILE A 63 7.33 1.73 11.03
N ILE A 64 8.32 2.02 10.19
CA ILE A 64 8.92 1.07 9.24
C ILE A 64 9.40 -0.18 9.99
N GLY A 65 8.91 -1.35 9.57
CA GLY A 65 9.22 -2.62 10.23
C GLY A 65 8.81 -2.69 11.70
N SER A 66 7.86 -1.83 12.14
CA SER A 66 7.45 -1.64 13.54
C SER A 66 8.61 -1.14 14.45
N GLY A 67 9.50 -0.30 13.90
CA GLY A 67 10.53 0.39 14.66
C GLY A 67 11.66 -0.52 15.16
N LEU A 68 12.27 -1.32 14.28
CA LEU A 68 13.37 -2.23 14.67
C LEU A 68 14.53 -1.49 15.36
N LEU A 69 14.91 -0.34 14.83
CA LEU A 69 16.10 0.43 15.26
C LEU A 69 15.76 1.73 16.00
N HIS A 70 14.47 2.00 16.21
CA HIS A 70 14.02 3.20 16.91
C HIS A 70 13.04 2.83 18.01
N ALA A 71 13.35 3.28 19.22
CA ALA A 71 12.39 3.21 20.31
C ALA A 71 11.19 4.10 19.98
N PHE A 72 10.00 3.57 20.10
CA PHE A 72 8.80 4.38 20.15
C PHE A 72 8.72 4.96 21.56
N PRO A 73 8.63 6.26 21.76
CA PRO A 73 8.22 6.74 23.07
C PRO A 73 6.86 6.12 23.37
N ASP A 74 6.74 5.49 24.52
CA ASP A 74 5.50 4.91 25.01
C ASP A 74 4.43 6.02 25.16
N GLN A 75 3.88 6.44 24.07
CA GLN A 75 2.60 7.13 24.07
C GLN A 75 1.60 6.03 23.76
N HIS A 76 0.78 5.76 24.72
CA HIS A 76 -0.39 4.90 24.75
C HIS A 76 -1.13 4.95 23.41
N ALA A 77 -0.65 4.22 22.42
CA ALA A 77 -1.48 3.82 21.29
C ALA A 77 -2.55 2.96 21.95
N GLY A 78 -3.74 3.54 22.09
CA GLY A 78 -4.84 3.08 22.92
C GLY A 78 -4.80 1.57 23.08
N GLU A 79 -4.67 1.12 24.31
CA GLU A 79 -4.69 -0.30 24.59
C GLU A 79 -5.90 -0.88 23.86
N PRO A 80 -5.74 -1.92 23.03
CA PRO A 80 -6.90 -2.64 22.54
C PRO A 80 -7.67 -2.99 23.78
N GLY A 81 -8.92 -2.54 23.88
CA GLY A 81 -9.72 -2.82 25.06
C GLY A 81 -9.50 -4.28 25.41
N SER A 82 -9.03 -4.57 26.62
CA SER A 82 -8.57 -5.91 27.04
C SER A 82 -9.60 -7.01 26.77
N ALA A 83 -10.85 -6.62 26.55
CA ALA A 83 -11.99 -7.48 26.23
C ALA A 83 -11.94 -8.15 24.83
N THR A 84 -11.19 -7.62 23.88
CA THR A 84 -11.16 -8.14 22.50
C THR A 84 -9.98 -9.05 22.20
N LEU A 85 -8.96 -9.08 23.07
CA LEU A 85 -7.78 -9.94 22.88
C LEU A 85 -8.06 -11.38 23.33
N PRO A 86 -7.56 -12.38 22.59
CA PRO A 86 -7.54 -13.77 23.07
C PRO A 86 -6.92 -13.87 24.48
N PRO A 87 -7.47 -14.72 25.36
CA PRO A 87 -6.95 -14.87 26.73
C PRO A 87 -5.44 -15.14 26.77
N GLU A 88 -4.95 -16.00 25.88
CA GLU A 88 -3.54 -16.39 25.81
C GLU A 88 -2.62 -15.19 25.52
N LEU A 89 -3.04 -14.29 24.62
CA LEU A 89 -2.28 -13.08 24.31
C LEU A 89 -2.34 -12.07 25.45
N ARG A 90 -3.48 -11.97 26.14
CA ARG A 90 -3.64 -11.10 27.31
C ARG A 90 -2.73 -11.53 28.46
N ASP A 91 -2.73 -12.81 28.78
CA ASP A 91 -1.88 -13.38 29.83
C ASP A 91 -0.39 -13.24 29.48
N LEU A 92 -0.04 -13.41 28.21
CA LEU A 92 1.33 -13.20 27.74
C LEU A 92 1.77 -11.75 27.88
N LEU A 93 0.92 -10.80 27.48
CA LEU A 93 1.21 -9.36 27.62
C LEU A 93 1.40 -8.98 29.09
N TYR A 94 0.53 -9.47 29.98
CA TYR A 94 0.65 -9.24 31.41
C TYR A 94 1.98 -9.75 31.97
N ARG A 95 2.42 -10.95 31.58
CA ARG A 95 3.73 -11.50 31.98
C ARG A 95 4.91 -10.69 31.43
N LEU A 96 4.79 -10.15 30.21
CA LEU A 96 5.86 -9.36 29.58
C LEU A 96 5.97 -7.97 30.19
N ASP A 97 4.86 -7.32 30.55
CA ASP A 97 4.83 -6.01 31.20
C ASP A 97 5.44 -6.03 32.60
N SER A 98 5.41 -7.18 33.25
CA SER A 98 6.06 -7.39 34.55
C SER A 98 7.59 -7.48 34.44
N SER A 99 8.15 -7.51 33.24
CA SER A 99 9.59 -7.53 32.99
C SER A 99 10.03 -6.14 32.51
N PRO A 100 10.97 -5.45 33.22
CA PRO A 100 11.39 -4.12 32.82
C PRO A 100 12.14 -4.17 31.47
N GLN A 101 11.44 -3.92 30.38
CA GLN A 101 12.05 -3.66 29.09
C GLN A 101 12.35 -2.17 28.97
N ALA A 102 13.25 -1.67 29.80
CA ALA A 102 13.71 -0.29 29.70
C ALA A 102 14.43 -0.06 28.37
N ILE A 103 13.75 0.59 27.42
CA ILE A 103 14.35 1.09 26.17
C ILE A 103 15.00 2.46 26.42
N ALA A 104 15.01 2.94 27.67
CA ALA A 104 15.63 4.20 28.05
C ALA A 104 17.15 4.14 27.80
N GLY A 105 17.66 5.11 27.02
CA GLY A 105 19.08 5.32 26.85
C GLY A 105 19.75 4.65 25.63
N VAL A 106 18.99 3.96 24.74
CA VAL A 106 19.56 3.47 23.48
C VAL A 106 19.65 4.63 22.49
N PRO A 107 20.87 5.02 22.02
CA PRO A 107 21.02 6.06 21.02
C PRO A 107 20.26 5.70 19.72
N ALA A 108 19.67 6.70 19.09
CA ALA A 108 19.04 6.52 17.79
C ALA A 108 20.08 6.09 16.75
N VAL A 109 19.79 5.06 15.98
CA VAL A 109 20.62 4.63 14.87
C VAL A 109 20.41 5.57 13.68
N PRO A 110 21.47 6.10 13.03
CA PRO A 110 21.33 6.87 11.81
C PRO A 110 20.58 6.09 10.73
N VAL A 111 19.58 6.74 10.10
CA VAL A 111 18.74 6.13 9.06
C VAL A 111 18.91 6.84 7.74
N ARG A 112 18.93 6.07 6.66
CA ARG A 112 18.80 6.54 5.29
C ARG A 112 17.67 5.79 4.61
N ILE A 113 16.61 6.50 4.21
CA ILE A 113 15.57 5.96 3.35
C ILE A 113 16.14 5.89 1.94
N VAL A 114 16.32 4.69 1.41
CA VAL A 114 16.92 4.43 0.09
C VAL A 114 15.88 4.34 -1.02
N ALA A 115 14.65 3.93 -0.67
CA ALA A 115 13.51 3.94 -1.57
C ALA A 115 12.22 4.21 -0.78
N SER A 116 11.30 4.94 -1.40
CA SER A 116 9.96 5.24 -0.88
C SER A 116 9.02 5.56 -2.04
N VAL A 117 7.71 5.64 -1.78
CA VAL A 117 6.74 6.08 -2.79
C VAL A 117 7.12 7.42 -3.42
N GLY A 118 7.69 8.34 -2.64
CA GLY A 118 8.17 9.62 -3.14
C GLY A 118 9.33 9.47 -4.14
N SER A 119 10.25 8.52 -3.91
CA SER A 119 11.34 8.23 -4.87
C SER A 119 10.81 7.58 -6.15
N ALA A 120 9.84 6.67 -6.05
CA ALA A 120 9.18 6.06 -7.20
C ALA A 120 8.43 7.10 -8.05
N CYS A 121 7.68 8.01 -7.41
CA CYS A 121 7.03 9.12 -8.12
C CYS A 121 8.03 10.02 -8.86
N ARG A 122 9.16 10.36 -8.22
CA ARG A 122 10.21 11.15 -8.89
C ARG A 122 10.83 10.43 -10.07
N ALA A 123 11.06 9.11 -9.96
CA ALA A 123 11.58 8.29 -11.05
C ALA A 123 10.59 8.23 -12.23
N ALA A 124 9.30 8.00 -11.96
CA ALA A 124 8.25 8.01 -12.97
C ALA A 124 8.16 9.39 -13.68
N ALA A 125 8.21 10.49 -12.92
CA ALA A 125 8.21 11.83 -13.48
C ALA A 125 9.47 12.12 -14.33
N ALA A 126 10.62 11.62 -13.92
CA ALA A 126 11.87 11.72 -14.69
C ALA A 126 11.78 10.92 -16.00
N ALA A 127 11.24 9.71 -15.96
CA ALA A 127 11.00 8.89 -17.15
C ALA A 127 10.05 9.56 -18.14
N ALA A 128 8.94 10.14 -17.67
CA ALA A 128 8.02 10.90 -18.53
C ALA A 128 8.72 12.08 -19.22
N ARG A 129 9.55 12.83 -18.47
CA ARG A 129 10.31 13.96 -19.07
C ARG A 129 11.34 13.50 -20.09
N ALA A 130 11.97 12.35 -19.87
CA ALA A 130 12.91 11.77 -20.84
C ALA A 130 12.22 11.37 -22.16
N GLN A 131 10.90 11.14 -22.14
CA GLN A 131 10.07 10.90 -23.32
C GLN A 131 9.47 12.19 -23.92
N GLY A 132 9.92 13.37 -23.49
CA GLY A 132 9.44 14.64 -24.03
C GLY A 132 8.13 15.15 -23.42
N LEU A 133 7.56 14.46 -22.43
CA LEU A 133 6.34 14.88 -21.75
C LEU A 133 6.68 15.81 -20.56
N GLN A 134 5.74 16.68 -20.22
CA GLN A 134 5.81 17.37 -18.94
C GLN A 134 5.35 16.42 -17.84
N ALA A 135 5.90 16.55 -16.62
CA ALA A 135 5.50 15.73 -15.50
C ALA A 135 5.25 16.55 -14.25
N ARG A 136 4.08 16.35 -13.64
CA ARG A 136 3.64 17.01 -12.41
C ARG A 136 3.48 15.99 -11.28
N LEU A 137 4.29 16.15 -10.23
CA LEU A 137 4.09 15.39 -8.99
C LEU A 137 2.90 15.98 -8.23
N VAL A 138 1.89 15.16 -7.95
CA VAL A 138 0.73 15.57 -7.16
C VAL A 138 0.99 15.26 -5.69
N ARG A 139 0.92 16.27 -4.84
CA ARG A 139 1.23 16.14 -3.38
C ARG A 139 0.23 15.29 -2.63
N ALA A 140 -1.06 15.29 -3.06
CA ALA A 140 -2.07 14.46 -2.44
C ALA A 140 -1.74 12.98 -2.70
N ARG A 141 -1.62 12.22 -1.62
CA ARG A 141 -1.37 10.77 -1.68
C ARG A 141 -2.59 10.05 -2.24
N ILE A 142 -2.34 8.87 -2.79
CA ILE A 142 -3.39 7.87 -3.00
C ILE A 142 -3.75 7.35 -1.60
N ASP A 143 -4.99 7.60 -1.18
CA ASP A 143 -5.54 7.19 0.11
C ASP A 143 -7.07 7.18 0.00
N GLY A 144 -7.71 6.08 0.40
CA GLY A 144 -9.16 5.88 0.31
C GLY A 144 -9.57 4.78 -0.67
N ASP A 145 -10.87 4.72 -0.94
CA ASP A 145 -11.47 3.68 -1.79
C ASP A 145 -10.98 3.76 -3.25
N ALA A 146 -10.61 2.62 -3.80
CA ALA A 146 -10.02 2.51 -5.13
C ALA A 146 -10.96 2.98 -6.24
N ALA A 147 -12.26 2.64 -6.17
CA ALA A 147 -13.22 3.06 -7.19
C ALA A 147 -13.45 4.58 -7.15
N GLU A 148 -13.62 5.16 -5.96
CA GLU A 148 -13.79 6.60 -5.80
C GLU A 148 -12.55 7.36 -6.30
N LEU A 149 -11.35 6.84 -6.00
CA LEU A 149 -10.09 7.40 -6.48
C LEU A 149 -9.98 7.33 -8.00
N GLY A 150 -10.34 6.21 -8.62
CA GLY A 150 -10.35 6.02 -10.07
C GLY A 150 -11.21 7.06 -10.77
N VAL A 151 -12.46 7.20 -10.33
CA VAL A 151 -13.40 8.22 -10.84
C VAL A 151 -12.83 9.64 -10.66
N ARG A 152 -12.31 9.96 -9.47
CA ARG A 152 -11.76 11.28 -9.16
C ARG A 152 -10.53 11.61 -10.00
N PHE A 153 -9.64 10.62 -10.23
CA PHE A 153 -8.43 10.84 -11.01
C PHE A 153 -8.74 11.00 -12.51
N ALA A 154 -9.63 10.16 -13.07
CA ALA A 154 -10.12 10.32 -14.44
C ALA A 154 -10.80 11.68 -14.64
N ALA A 155 -11.66 12.11 -13.72
CA ALA A 155 -12.29 13.42 -13.76
C ALA A 155 -11.30 14.60 -13.70
N ALA A 156 -10.15 14.41 -13.05
CA ALA A 156 -9.11 15.43 -12.98
C ALA A 156 -8.37 15.59 -14.31
N LEU A 157 -8.27 14.54 -15.15
CA LEU A 157 -7.67 14.60 -16.46
C LEU A 157 -8.47 15.50 -17.42
N ALA A 158 -9.79 15.55 -17.29
CA ALA A 158 -10.63 16.45 -18.08
C ALA A 158 -10.28 17.96 -17.97
N ARG A 159 -9.54 18.33 -16.93
CA ARG A 159 -9.12 19.73 -16.68
C ARG A 159 -7.63 19.94 -16.91
N GLN A 160 -6.94 18.92 -17.38
CA GLN A 160 -5.50 18.94 -17.59
C GLN A 160 -5.16 19.41 -18.99
N SER A 161 -4.06 20.16 -19.12
CA SER A 161 -3.49 20.47 -20.44
C SER A 161 -2.84 19.22 -21.04
N ALA A 162 -2.95 19.06 -22.36
CA ALA A 162 -2.32 17.97 -23.08
C ALA A 162 -0.79 17.91 -22.83
N GLY A 163 -0.23 16.71 -22.87
CA GLY A 163 1.21 16.50 -22.75
C GLY A 163 1.76 16.60 -21.31
N ILE A 164 0.89 16.68 -20.31
CA ILE A 164 1.30 16.68 -18.89
C ILE A 164 0.94 15.31 -18.28
N VAL A 165 1.93 14.61 -17.72
CA VAL A 165 1.70 13.42 -16.90
C VAL A 165 1.56 13.83 -15.45
N GLN A 166 0.40 13.58 -14.84
CA GLN A 166 0.25 13.64 -13.40
C GLN A 166 0.77 12.35 -12.78
N VAL A 167 1.65 12.46 -11.79
CA VAL A 167 2.19 11.32 -11.05
C VAL A 167 1.73 11.41 -9.60
N ARG A 168 1.11 10.35 -9.12
CA ARG A 168 0.59 10.17 -7.76
C ARG A 168 1.17 8.90 -7.17
N GLY A 169 1.36 8.87 -5.86
CA GLY A 169 1.78 7.67 -5.15
C GLY A 169 1.08 7.53 -3.81
N GLY A 170 0.96 6.32 -3.33
CA GLY A 170 0.32 5.99 -2.06
C GLY A 170 -0.21 4.57 -2.04
N GLU A 171 -1.39 4.38 -1.44
CA GLU A 171 -2.03 3.08 -1.34
C GLU A 171 -3.54 3.26 -1.21
N SER A 172 -4.30 2.67 -2.13
CA SER A 172 -5.75 2.65 -2.06
C SER A 172 -6.25 1.44 -1.27
N THR A 173 -7.51 1.48 -0.87
CA THR A 173 -8.20 0.36 -0.23
C THR A 173 -9.31 -0.16 -1.14
N VAL A 174 -9.67 -1.43 -0.97
CA VAL A 174 -10.80 -2.06 -1.66
C VAL A 174 -11.60 -2.91 -0.68
N SER A 175 -12.92 -2.78 -0.72
CA SER A 175 -13.82 -3.68 0.01
C SER A 175 -14.20 -4.84 -0.90
N LEU A 176 -13.86 -6.06 -0.49
CA LEU A 176 -14.12 -7.25 -1.29
C LEU A 176 -15.44 -7.92 -0.88
N PRO A 177 -16.22 -8.45 -1.84
CA PRO A 177 -17.35 -9.32 -1.55
C PRO A 177 -16.88 -10.65 -0.94
N ALA A 178 -17.82 -11.43 -0.40
CA ALA A 178 -17.51 -12.71 0.24
C ALA A 178 -16.80 -13.72 -0.69
N GLN A 179 -17.03 -13.65 -1.97
CA GLN A 179 -16.39 -14.45 -3.00
C GLN A 179 -15.89 -13.52 -4.11
N PRO A 180 -14.72 -12.90 -3.93
CA PRO A 180 -14.16 -12.01 -4.93
C PRO A 180 -13.65 -12.80 -6.14
N GLY A 181 -13.74 -12.20 -7.33
CA GLY A 181 -13.06 -12.65 -8.51
C GLY A 181 -11.56 -12.31 -8.51
N ARG A 182 -10.97 -12.23 -9.69
CA ARG A 182 -9.55 -11.96 -9.89
C ARG A 182 -9.27 -10.46 -9.94
N GLY A 183 -8.19 -10.02 -9.29
CA GLY A 183 -7.66 -8.67 -9.39
C GLY A 183 -7.30 -8.06 -8.05
N GLY A 184 -6.70 -6.89 -8.09
CA GLY A 184 -6.32 -6.13 -6.92
C GLY A 184 -6.83 -4.69 -6.96
N ARG A 185 -6.38 -3.87 -6.01
CA ARG A 185 -6.85 -2.48 -5.82
C ARG A 185 -6.47 -1.56 -6.97
N ASN A 186 -5.32 -1.79 -7.62
CA ASN A 186 -4.89 -0.97 -8.76
C ASN A 186 -5.75 -1.26 -10.00
N GLN A 187 -6.07 -2.53 -10.25
CA GLN A 187 -6.99 -2.95 -11.31
C GLN A 187 -8.41 -2.43 -11.05
N HIS A 188 -8.87 -2.43 -9.78
CA HIS A 188 -10.14 -1.83 -9.39
C HIS A 188 -10.17 -0.33 -9.70
N LEU A 189 -9.15 0.41 -9.27
CA LEU A 189 -9.00 1.83 -9.54
C LEU A 189 -8.99 2.11 -11.05
N ALA A 190 -8.23 1.32 -11.82
CA ALA A 190 -8.12 1.46 -13.26
C ALA A 190 -9.46 1.23 -13.97
N LEU A 191 -10.20 0.15 -13.63
CA LEU A 191 -11.50 -0.12 -14.25
C LEU A 191 -12.54 0.96 -13.91
N ALA A 192 -12.56 1.45 -12.67
CA ALA A 192 -13.42 2.58 -12.29
C ALA A 192 -13.05 3.87 -13.04
N ALA A 193 -11.74 4.09 -13.27
CA ALA A 193 -11.27 5.21 -14.08
C ALA A 193 -11.70 5.06 -15.56
N ALA A 194 -11.58 3.86 -16.15
CA ALA A 194 -12.01 3.59 -17.53
C ALA A 194 -13.48 3.93 -17.77
N LEU A 195 -14.36 3.53 -16.85
CA LEU A 195 -15.79 3.88 -16.90
C LEU A 195 -16.00 5.39 -16.87
N GLU A 196 -15.25 6.12 -16.07
CA GLU A 196 -15.38 7.57 -16.00
C GLU A 196 -14.76 8.27 -17.23
N LEU A 197 -13.67 7.75 -17.81
CA LEU A 197 -13.11 8.23 -19.06
C LEU A 197 -14.12 8.07 -20.20
N GLU A 198 -14.75 6.89 -20.33
CA GLU A 198 -15.79 6.60 -21.31
C GLU A 198 -17.00 7.52 -21.10
N ARG A 199 -17.52 7.63 -19.89
CA ARG A 199 -18.67 8.48 -19.56
C ARG A 199 -18.46 9.94 -19.93
N ARG A 200 -17.22 10.42 -19.88
CA ARG A 200 -16.84 11.79 -20.22
C ARG A 200 -16.41 11.98 -21.66
N GLY A 201 -16.18 10.91 -22.41
CA GLY A 201 -15.66 10.96 -23.78
C GLY A 201 -14.24 11.52 -23.86
N LEU A 202 -13.36 11.17 -22.93
CA LEU A 202 -11.98 11.68 -22.86
C LEU A 202 -11.04 10.83 -23.73
N HIS A 203 -11.08 11.04 -25.04
CA HIS A 203 -10.38 10.20 -26.03
C HIS A 203 -8.84 10.28 -25.96
N ASP A 204 -8.28 11.39 -25.49
CA ASP A 204 -6.84 11.59 -25.38
C ASP A 204 -6.29 11.32 -23.97
N ALA A 205 -7.13 10.82 -23.07
CA ALA A 205 -6.75 10.58 -21.70
C ALA A 205 -6.44 9.11 -21.44
N HIS A 206 -5.33 8.87 -20.74
CA HIS A 206 -4.87 7.56 -20.32
C HIS A 206 -4.59 7.55 -18.83
N LEU A 207 -4.89 6.44 -18.16
CA LEU A 207 -4.59 6.26 -16.74
C LEU A 207 -3.95 4.90 -16.50
N LEU A 208 -2.77 4.93 -15.89
CA LEU A 208 -2.08 3.74 -15.39
C LEU A 208 -2.20 3.69 -13.85
N ALA A 209 -2.54 2.53 -13.30
CA ALA A 209 -2.45 2.27 -11.87
C ALA A 209 -1.74 0.93 -11.64
N ALA A 210 -0.69 0.93 -10.80
CA ALA A 210 0.13 -0.27 -10.59
C ALA A 210 0.83 -0.29 -9.24
N GLY A 211 1.00 -1.50 -8.69
CA GLY A 211 1.87 -1.78 -7.55
C GLY A 211 3.35 -1.76 -7.95
N THR A 212 4.18 -1.11 -7.14
CA THR A 212 5.64 -1.04 -7.41
C THR A 212 6.35 -2.37 -7.23
N ASP A 213 5.74 -3.35 -6.56
CA ASP A 213 6.24 -4.72 -6.42
C ASP A 213 5.98 -5.61 -7.65
N GLY A 214 5.17 -5.11 -8.61
CA GLY A 214 4.81 -5.83 -9.81
C GLY A 214 3.65 -6.80 -9.62
N ILE A 215 2.93 -6.68 -8.51
CA ILE A 215 1.81 -7.56 -8.11
C ILE A 215 0.65 -6.68 -7.67
N ASP A 216 -0.58 -7.05 -8.04
CA ASP A 216 -1.79 -6.37 -7.58
C ASP A 216 -2.78 -7.36 -6.95
N GLY A 217 -2.82 -7.39 -5.64
CA GLY A 217 -3.61 -8.33 -4.85
C GLY A 217 -3.12 -9.78 -5.00
N ALA A 218 -4.02 -10.69 -5.38
CA ALA A 218 -3.69 -12.10 -5.62
C ALA A 218 -3.28 -12.39 -7.08
N ALA A 219 -3.25 -11.36 -7.93
CA ALA A 219 -2.90 -11.50 -9.35
C ALA A 219 -1.38 -11.42 -9.56
N SER A 220 -0.90 -11.96 -10.67
CA SER A 220 0.50 -11.84 -11.11
C SER A 220 0.76 -10.56 -11.91
N ASP A 221 -0.25 -9.73 -12.06
CA ASP A 221 -0.23 -8.50 -12.85
C ASP A 221 0.06 -7.31 -11.93
N ALA A 222 0.85 -6.35 -12.38
CA ALA A 222 1.19 -5.16 -11.59
C ALA A 222 0.01 -4.19 -11.41
N GLY A 223 -0.93 -4.22 -12.34
CA GLY A 223 -2.06 -3.30 -12.42
C GLY A 223 -2.61 -3.22 -13.84
N ALA A 224 -3.02 -2.02 -14.28
CA ALA A 224 -3.55 -1.81 -15.63
C ALA A 224 -3.26 -0.40 -16.17
N LEU A 225 -3.24 -0.30 -17.51
CA LEU A 225 -3.24 0.95 -18.27
C LEU A 225 -4.54 1.03 -19.07
N VAL A 226 -5.34 2.04 -18.80
CA VAL A 226 -6.70 2.18 -19.34
C VAL A 226 -6.89 3.50 -20.09
N ASP A 227 -7.83 3.49 -21.03
CA ASP A 227 -8.24 4.62 -21.85
C ASP A 227 -9.78 4.66 -22.00
N VAL A 228 -10.28 5.53 -22.88
CA VAL A 228 -11.71 5.69 -23.15
C VAL A 228 -12.33 4.45 -23.81
N GLU A 229 -11.55 3.62 -24.50
CA GLU A 229 -12.01 2.45 -25.25
C GLU A 229 -11.92 1.15 -24.43
N THR A 230 -11.27 1.17 -23.26
CA THR A 230 -11.10 -0.01 -22.38
C THR A 230 -12.42 -0.72 -22.12
N CYS A 231 -13.48 0.03 -21.76
CA CYS A 231 -14.78 -0.57 -21.48
C CYS A 231 -15.43 -1.19 -22.72
N GLN A 232 -15.25 -0.58 -23.90
CA GLN A 232 -15.77 -1.12 -25.15
C GLN A 232 -15.03 -2.40 -25.55
N ARG A 233 -13.69 -2.43 -25.47
CA ARG A 233 -12.89 -3.64 -25.73
C ARG A 233 -13.33 -4.82 -24.84
N GLY A 234 -13.55 -4.57 -23.55
CA GLY A 234 -14.05 -5.58 -22.64
C GLY A 234 -15.45 -6.10 -22.98
N ARG A 235 -16.38 -5.21 -23.38
CA ARG A 235 -17.74 -5.60 -23.84
C ARG A 235 -17.68 -6.42 -25.12
N ASP A 236 -16.84 -6.07 -26.07
CA ASP A 236 -16.67 -6.80 -27.33
C ASP A 236 -16.13 -8.21 -27.08
N ALA A 237 -15.37 -8.39 -25.99
CA ALA A 237 -14.92 -9.70 -25.48
C ALA A 237 -15.96 -10.42 -24.58
N GLY A 238 -17.20 -9.88 -24.47
CA GLY A 238 -18.28 -10.50 -23.72
C GLY A 238 -18.30 -10.22 -22.22
N CYS A 239 -17.49 -9.26 -21.72
CA CYS A 239 -17.43 -8.90 -20.32
C CYS A 239 -18.21 -7.61 -20.02
N ASP A 240 -18.88 -7.56 -18.87
CA ASP A 240 -19.58 -6.37 -18.38
C ASP A 240 -18.72 -5.66 -17.33
N PRO A 241 -18.28 -4.40 -17.56
CA PRO A 241 -17.40 -3.69 -16.64
C PRO A 241 -18.05 -3.41 -15.28
N ILE A 242 -19.36 -3.13 -15.24
CA ILE A 242 -20.08 -2.84 -13.99
C ILE A 242 -20.24 -4.12 -13.16
N ALA A 243 -20.63 -5.22 -13.82
CA ALA A 243 -20.71 -6.52 -13.15
C ALA A 243 -19.34 -7.00 -12.67
N SER A 244 -18.26 -6.73 -13.41
CA SER A 244 -16.90 -7.07 -13.01
C SER A 244 -16.42 -6.27 -11.80
N LEU A 245 -16.74 -4.97 -11.72
CA LEU A 245 -16.50 -4.19 -10.50
C LEU A 245 -17.26 -4.74 -9.30
N ALA A 246 -18.56 -5.02 -9.46
CA ALA A 246 -19.39 -5.51 -8.35
C ALA A 246 -18.94 -6.88 -7.81
N ARG A 247 -18.38 -7.73 -8.66
CA ARG A 247 -17.85 -9.06 -8.29
C ARG A 247 -16.37 -9.04 -7.90
N ALA A 248 -15.73 -7.89 -7.90
CA ALA A 248 -14.28 -7.77 -7.72
C ALA A 248 -13.48 -8.65 -8.72
N ASP A 249 -13.92 -8.70 -9.97
CA ASP A 249 -13.34 -9.51 -11.06
C ASP A 249 -12.75 -8.62 -12.15
N TYR A 250 -12.05 -7.60 -11.73
CA TYR A 250 -11.48 -6.58 -12.61
C TYR A 250 -10.31 -7.12 -13.44
N GLY A 251 -9.55 -8.07 -12.90
CA GLY A 251 -8.44 -8.69 -13.61
C GLY A 251 -8.91 -9.49 -14.84
N THR A 252 -9.99 -10.24 -14.73
CA THR A 252 -10.58 -10.95 -15.87
C THR A 252 -11.08 -9.97 -16.93
N PHE A 253 -11.73 -8.89 -16.51
CA PHE A 253 -12.20 -7.86 -17.43
C PHE A 253 -11.05 -7.17 -18.18
N LEU A 254 -10.03 -6.72 -17.44
CA LEU A 254 -8.89 -5.99 -18.00
C LEU A 254 -8.00 -6.88 -18.88
N GLU A 255 -7.91 -8.19 -18.57
CA GLU A 255 -7.27 -9.15 -19.46
C GLU A 255 -8.02 -9.29 -20.80
N ALA A 256 -9.35 -9.39 -20.72
CA ALA A 256 -10.18 -9.45 -21.92
C ALA A 256 -10.12 -8.17 -22.77
N ALA A 257 -9.95 -7.00 -22.11
CA ALA A 257 -9.74 -5.71 -22.78
C ALA A 257 -8.31 -5.55 -23.34
N GLY A 258 -7.35 -6.36 -22.89
CA GLY A 258 -5.93 -6.27 -23.27
C GLY A 258 -5.14 -5.18 -22.55
N ASP A 259 -5.61 -4.75 -21.40
CA ASP A 259 -5.12 -3.56 -20.67
C ASP A 259 -4.32 -3.88 -19.40
N LEU A 260 -4.09 -5.18 -19.10
CA LEU A 260 -3.26 -5.57 -17.95
C LEU A 260 -1.79 -5.18 -18.13
N LEU A 261 -1.19 -4.74 -17.05
CA LEU A 261 0.24 -4.44 -16.98
C LEU A 261 0.99 -5.62 -16.38
N HIS A 262 1.84 -6.28 -17.17
CA HIS A 262 2.69 -7.38 -16.75
C HIS A 262 4.14 -6.93 -16.62
N THR A 263 4.68 -6.92 -15.42
CA THR A 263 6.09 -6.59 -15.17
C THR A 263 6.87 -7.77 -14.59
N GLY A 264 6.15 -8.73 -14.00
CA GLY A 264 6.71 -9.67 -13.06
C GLY A 264 7.13 -9.02 -11.74
N PRO A 265 7.51 -9.81 -10.73
CA PRO A 265 7.95 -9.29 -9.44
C PRO A 265 9.18 -8.40 -9.56
N THR A 266 9.13 -7.18 -8.98
CA THR A 266 10.24 -6.21 -9.01
C THR A 266 11.23 -6.40 -7.86
N LEU A 267 10.91 -7.28 -6.90
CA LEU A 267 11.67 -7.56 -5.68
C LEU A 267 11.78 -6.35 -4.72
N THR A 268 10.93 -5.34 -4.90
CA THR A 268 10.83 -4.20 -3.98
C THR A 268 9.38 -3.73 -3.90
N ASN A 269 9.00 -3.13 -2.78
CA ASN A 269 7.68 -2.52 -2.61
C ASN A 269 7.81 -1.18 -1.90
N VAL A 270 7.25 -0.14 -2.49
CA VAL A 270 7.13 1.20 -1.90
C VAL A 270 5.71 1.77 -2.03
N GLY A 271 4.72 0.90 -2.26
CA GLY A 271 3.31 1.25 -2.48
C GLY A 271 2.95 1.33 -3.97
N ASP A 272 1.89 2.05 -4.28
CA ASP A 272 1.30 2.12 -5.60
C ASP A 272 1.63 3.43 -6.31
N LEU A 273 1.63 3.38 -7.64
CA LEU A 273 1.74 4.53 -8.52
C LEU A 273 0.47 4.67 -9.38
N VAL A 274 0.00 5.91 -9.55
CA VAL A 274 -1.00 6.25 -10.56
C VAL A 274 -0.45 7.39 -11.42
N LEU A 275 -0.45 7.15 -12.73
CA LEU A 275 -0.06 8.11 -13.75
C LEU A 275 -1.28 8.43 -14.60
N GLY A 276 -1.51 9.72 -14.88
CA GLY A 276 -2.60 10.16 -15.76
C GLY A 276 -2.10 11.16 -16.77
N LEU A 277 -2.35 10.90 -18.04
CA LEU A 277 -2.00 11.76 -19.19
C LEU A 277 -3.29 12.24 -19.85
#